data_3b55f44481a3616ff1027e71eae8de0b
#
_entry.id   3b55f44481a3616ff1027e71eae8de0b
#
_cell.length_a   1.000
_cell.length_b   1.000
_cell.length_c   1.000
_cell.angle_alpha   90.00
_cell.angle_beta   90.00
_cell.angle_gamma   90.00
#
_symmetry.space_group_name_H-M   'P 1'
#
loop_
_entity.id
_entity.type
_entity.pdbx_description
1 polymer ?
#
loop_
_entity_poly.entity_id
_entity_poly.type
_entity_poly.pdbx_seq_one_letter_code
_entity_poly.pdbx_strand_id
1 'polypeptide(L)'
;MAAATAVTSRRGNDQFRGLFTDTWDVTCTLDSASVSTVSTATDTVTVPGVKLGDMVIGMAIGVSEAGLVRRAYVSAANTVTIVTYNPTGSSVDLASTTLNLIVARAV
;
A
#
# COMPACT_ATOMS: atom_id res chain seq x y z
N MET A 1 1.71 7.05 -10.39
CA MET A 1 0.85 8.13 -9.85
C MET A 1 0.95 8.14 -8.34
N ALA A 2 0.95 9.32 -7.75
CA ALA A 2 0.99 9.43 -6.29
C ALA A 2 -0.43 9.40 -5.72
N ALA A 3 -0.64 8.61 -4.68
CA ALA A 3 -1.87 8.68 -3.90
C ALA A 3 -1.82 9.90 -2.96
N ALA A 4 -2.95 10.27 -2.41
CA ALA A 4 -3.01 11.33 -1.42
C ALA A 4 -2.18 10.96 -0.18
N THR A 5 -1.79 11.97 0.59
CA THR A 5 -1.10 11.73 1.86
C THR A 5 -1.98 10.87 2.75
N ALA A 6 -1.40 9.81 3.31
CA ALA A 6 -2.12 8.89 4.14
C ALA A 6 -2.47 9.50 5.49
N VAL A 7 -3.63 9.12 6.00
CA VAL A 7 -3.98 9.33 7.40
C VAL A 7 -3.55 8.09 8.15
N THR A 8 -2.70 8.24 9.14
CA THR A 8 -2.12 7.10 9.84
C THR A 8 -2.38 7.17 11.33
N SER A 9 -2.56 5.99 11.91
CA SER A 9 -2.43 5.78 13.35
C SER A 9 -1.15 5.00 13.58
N ARG A 10 -0.28 5.50 14.44
CA ARG A 10 0.95 4.82 14.82
C ARG A 10 0.79 4.27 16.22
N ARG A 11 1.00 2.98 16.36
CA ARG A 11 0.82 2.29 17.63
C ARG A 11 2.06 1.51 17.99
N GLY A 12 2.27 1.29 19.28
CA GLY A 12 3.33 0.43 19.77
C GLY A 12 3.03 -1.05 19.55
N ASN A 13 3.81 -1.88 20.19
CA ASN A 13 3.81 -3.33 19.97
C ASN A 13 2.86 -4.12 20.86
N ASP A 14 1.98 -3.47 21.60
CA ASP A 14 1.17 -4.13 22.64
C ASP A 14 0.33 -5.28 22.10
N GLN A 15 -0.23 -5.11 20.91
CA GLN A 15 -1.12 -6.09 20.30
C GLN A 15 -0.38 -7.27 19.68
N PHE A 16 0.93 -7.15 19.49
CA PHE A 16 1.76 -8.18 18.85
C PHE A 16 2.79 -8.76 19.81
N ARG A 17 2.65 -8.52 21.11
CA ARG A 17 3.47 -9.10 22.18
C ARG A 17 4.97 -8.89 21.95
N GLY A 18 5.35 -7.69 21.52
CA GLY A 18 6.75 -7.36 21.33
C GLY A 18 7.34 -7.80 19.99
N LEU A 19 6.52 -8.31 19.09
CA LEU A 19 6.97 -8.69 17.75
C LEU A 19 7.37 -7.46 16.92
N PHE A 20 6.64 -6.36 17.06
CA PHE A 20 6.89 -5.11 16.35
C PHE A 20 7.15 -3.98 17.33
N THR A 21 8.05 -3.05 16.97
CA THR A 21 8.28 -1.84 17.76
C THR A 21 7.24 -0.77 17.46
N ASP A 22 6.81 -0.67 16.20
CA ASP A 22 5.81 0.29 15.74
C ASP A 22 4.92 -0.35 14.69
N THR A 23 3.68 0.12 14.64
CA THR A 23 2.74 -0.22 13.56
C THR A 23 2.05 1.05 13.08
N TRP A 24 1.73 1.09 11.78
CA TRP A 24 0.99 2.18 11.15
C TRP A 24 -0.25 1.60 10.52
N ASP A 25 -1.40 2.18 10.82
CA ASP A 25 -2.66 1.90 10.14
C ASP A 25 -2.92 3.06 9.20
N VAL A 26 -2.79 2.81 7.90
CA VAL A 26 -2.79 3.84 6.87
C VAL A 26 -4.08 3.76 6.08
N THR A 27 -4.77 4.88 5.96
CA THR A 27 -5.97 4.99 5.12
C THR A 27 -5.81 6.18 4.19
N CYS A 28 -6.01 5.95 2.90
CA CYS A 28 -5.94 7.00 1.90
C CYS A 28 -6.83 6.67 0.71
N THR A 29 -6.96 7.63 -0.21
CA THR A 29 -7.64 7.41 -1.47
C THR A 29 -6.63 6.99 -2.52
N LEU A 30 -6.94 5.93 -3.26
CA LEU A 30 -6.15 5.45 -4.37
C LEU A 30 -6.97 5.56 -5.66
N ASP A 31 -6.40 6.25 -6.64
CA ASP A 31 -6.96 6.34 -7.99
C ASP A 31 -5.85 5.99 -8.97
N SER A 32 -5.67 4.70 -9.19
CA SER A 32 -4.63 4.20 -10.09
C SER A 32 -5.01 4.48 -11.54
N ALA A 33 -4.01 4.81 -12.36
CA ALA A 33 -4.20 4.90 -13.79
C ALA A 33 -4.53 3.53 -14.38
N SER A 34 -5.07 3.52 -15.59
CA SER A 34 -5.31 2.29 -16.34
C SER A 34 -4.01 1.49 -16.48
N VAL A 35 -4.09 0.19 -16.21
CA VAL A 35 -2.94 -0.72 -16.34
C VAL A 35 -3.13 -1.57 -17.59
N SER A 36 -2.21 -1.41 -18.55
CA SER A 36 -2.22 -2.20 -19.79
C SER A 36 -2.00 -3.67 -19.50
N THR A 37 -2.47 -4.53 -20.41
CA THR A 37 -2.26 -5.97 -20.27
C THR A 37 -0.77 -6.31 -20.16
N VAL A 38 -0.44 -7.26 -19.29
CA VAL A 38 0.94 -7.74 -19.06
C VAL A 38 1.91 -6.58 -18.75
N SER A 39 1.43 -5.59 -17.99
CA SER A 39 2.21 -4.42 -17.61
C SER A 39 2.05 -4.14 -16.13
N THR A 40 2.92 -3.30 -15.61
CA THR A 40 2.86 -2.85 -14.22
C THR A 40 2.60 -1.35 -14.16
N ALA A 41 1.96 -0.93 -13.07
CA ALA A 41 1.82 0.47 -12.70
C ALA A 41 2.30 0.65 -11.27
N THR A 42 2.80 1.84 -10.96
CA THR A 42 3.36 2.15 -9.64
C THR A 42 2.68 3.38 -9.08
N ASP A 43 2.25 3.27 -7.84
CA ASP A 43 1.72 4.38 -7.05
C ASP A 43 2.55 4.53 -5.79
N THR A 44 2.58 5.75 -5.23
CA THR A 44 3.27 6.01 -3.97
C THR A 44 2.31 6.63 -2.96
N VAL A 45 2.54 6.30 -1.70
CA VAL A 45 1.78 6.85 -0.57
C VAL A 45 2.79 7.40 0.42
N THR A 46 2.56 8.64 0.88
CA THR A 46 3.39 9.21 1.93
C THR A 46 2.91 8.71 3.28
N VAL A 47 3.79 8.03 4.02
CA VAL A 47 3.51 7.52 5.36
C VAL A 47 4.60 8.02 6.29
N PRO A 48 4.36 9.10 7.03
CA PRO A 48 5.40 9.69 7.88
C PRO A 48 5.92 8.69 8.92
N GLY A 49 7.23 8.60 9.04
CA GLY A 49 7.89 7.78 10.03
C GLY A 49 8.35 6.42 9.56
N VAL A 50 7.87 5.90 8.44
CA VAL A 50 8.37 4.63 7.90
C VAL A 50 9.74 4.82 7.27
N LYS A 51 10.53 3.74 7.23
CA LYS A 51 11.85 3.74 6.60
C LYS A 51 12.13 2.37 6.00
N LEU A 52 13.17 2.29 5.19
CA LEU A 52 13.59 1.03 4.59
C LEU A 52 13.78 -0.04 5.66
N GLY A 53 13.29 -1.24 5.37
CA GLY A 53 13.28 -2.36 6.30
C GLY A 53 11.95 -2.55 7.02
N ASP A 54 11.09 -1.55 7.05
CA ASP A 54 9.73 -1.72 7.54
C ASP A 54 8.92 -2.55 6.54
N MET A 55 7.94 -3.30 7.05
CA MET A 55 7.19 -4.26 6.25
C MET A 55 5.75 -3.80 6.07
N VAL A 56 5.22 -3.93 4.87
CA VAL A 56 3.78 -3.81 4.64
C VAL A 56 3.17 -5.20 4.81
N ILE A 57 2.40 -5.40 5.87
CA ILE A 57 1.88 -6.71 6.25
C ILE A 57 0.42 -6.92 5.84
N GLY A 58 -0.25 -5.88 5.37
CA GLY A 58 -1.63 -5.99 4.90
C GLY A 58 -1.99 -4.83 3.99
N MET A 59 -2.86 -5.11 3.01
CA MET A 59 -3.37 -4.11 2.10
C MET A 59 -4.77 -4.53 1.64
N ALA A 60 -5.69 -3.57 1.60
CA ALA A 60 -7.04 -3.80 1.10
C ALA A 60 -7.54 -2.55 0.36
N ILE A 61 -8.40 -2.78 -0.62
CA ILE A 61 -9.11 -1.70 -1.31
C ILE A 61 -10.61 -1.93 -1.22
N GLY A 62 -11.38 -0.88 -1.46
CA GLY A 62 -12.83 -0.90 -1.32
C GLY A 62 -13.60 -1.40 -2.54
N VAL A 63 -12.92 -1.82 -3.60
CA VAL A 63 -13.53 -2.36 -4.81
C VAL A 63 -12.87 -3.68 -5.19
N SER A 64 -13.46 -4.40 -6.13
CA SER A 64 -12.86 -5.63 -6.65
C SER A 64 -11.52 -5.32 -7.32
N GLU A 65 -10.53 -6.19 -7.12
CA GLU A 65 -9.23 -6.07 -7.77
C GLU A 65 -9.27 -6.36 -9.27
N ALA A 66 -10.37 -6.92 -9.77
CA ALA A 66 -10.57 -7.23 -11.19
C ALA A 66 -9.46 -8.09 -11.81
N GLY A 67 -8.87 -8.98 -11.04
CA GLY A 67 -7.80 -9.87 -11.49
C GLY A 67 -6.40 -9.28 -11.44
N LEU A 68 -6.24 -8.05 -10.99
CA LEU A 68 -4.93 -7.45 -10.81
C LEU A 68 -4.19 -8.07 -9.63
N VAL A 69 -2.88 -8.15 -9.76
CA VAL A 69 -1.99 -8.57 -8.67
C VAL A 69 -1.29 -7.33 -8.13
N ARG A 70 -1.34 -7.15 -6.82
CA ARG A 70 -0.87 -5.93 -6.19
C ARG A 70 0.00 -6.26 -5.00
N ARG A 71 1.07 -5.50 -4.82
CA ARG A 71 1.90 -5.57 -3.63
C ARG A 71 2.37 -4.17 -3.23
N ALA A 72 2.77 -4.04 -1.99
CA ALA A 72 3.30 -2.78 -1.49
C ALA A 72 4.55 -3.04 -0.65
N TYR A 73 5.46 -2.08 -0.65
CA TYR A 73 6.67 -2.14 0.16
C TYR A 73 7.14 -0.72 0.49
N VAL A 74 7.92 -0.60 1.55
CA VAL A 74 8.54 0.68 1.90
C VAL A 74 9.75 0.88 1.02
N SER A 75 9.70 1.88 0.15
CA SER A 75 10.73 2.10 -0.87
C SER A 75 11.76 3.14 -0.46
N ALA A 76 11.39 4.03 0.47
CA ALA A 76 12.28 5.08 0.98
C ALA A 76 11.70 5.60 2.31
N ALA A 77 12.43 6.49 2.95
CA ALA A 77 11.91 7.16 4.15
C ALA A 77 10.58 7.85 3.82
N ASN A 78 9.59 7.62 4.67
CA ASN A 78 8.23 8.20 4.57
C ASN A 78 7.47 7.81 3.30
N THR A 79 7.91 6.77 2.58
CA THR A 79 7.31 6.42 1.29
C THR A 79 7.01 4.92 1.20
N VAL A 80 5.77 4.60 0.88
CA VAL A 80 5.33 3.26 0.53
C VAL A 80 5.00 3.22 -0.96
N THR A 81 5.58 2.28 -1.68
CA THR A 81 5.32 2.08 -3.11
C THR A 81 4.36 0.91 -3.29
N ILE A 82 3.36 1.12 -4.12
CA ILE A 82 2.37 0.10 -4.47
C ILE A 82 2.59 -0.26 -5.94
N VAL A 83 2.87 -1.53 -6.20
CA VAL A 83 3.07 -2.06 -7.55
C VAL A 83 1.85 -2.88 -7.93
N THR A 84 1.24 -2.54 -9.05
CA THR A 84 0.09 -3.26 -9.60
C THR A 84 0.49 -3.91 -10.91
N TYR A 85 0.29 -5.22 -11.01
CA TYR A 85 0.54 -5.99 -12.23
C TYR A 85 -0.78 -6.47 -12.81
N ASN A 86 -0.94 -6.31 -14.12
CA ASN A 86 -2.12 -6.77 -14.84
C ASN A 86 -1.80 -8.02 -15.65
N PRO A 87 -2.11 -9.22 -15.14
CA PRO A 87 -1.91 -10.46 -15.88
C PRO A 87 -3.06 -10.79 -16.83
N THR A 88 -4.11 -9.97 -16.87
CA THR A 88 -5.30 -10.24 -17.68
C THR A 88 -5.08 -9.94 -19.15
N GLY A 89 -6.00 -10.34 -20.00
CA GLY A 89 -5.91 -10.15 -21.44
C GLY A 89 -6.33 -8.77 -21.93
N SER A 90 -6.68 -7.85 -21.06
CA SER A 90 -7.14 -6.52 -21.42
C SER A 90 -6.71 -5.49 -20.38
N SER A 91 -6.70 -4.22 -20.76
CA SER A 91 -6.42 -3.13 -19.82
C SER A 91 -7.47 -3.07 -18.73
N VAL A 92 -7.06 -2.72 -17.52
CA VAL A 92 -7.94 -2.57 -16.37
C VAL A 92 -7.72 -1.20 -15.75
N ASP A 93 -8.81 -0.46 -15.56
CA ASP A 93 -8.81 0.84 -14.90
C ASP A 93 -9.81 0.79 -13.74
N LEU A 94 -9.28 0.58 -12.53
CA LEU A 94 -10.12 0.56 -11.35
C LEU A 94 -10.58 1.97 -10.98
N ALA A 95 -11.82 2.05 -10.48
CA ALA A 95 -12.35 3.31 -9.96
C ALA A 95 -11.53 3.76 -8.73
N SER A 96 -11.57 5.06 -8.47
CA SER A 96 -11.03 5.61 -7.23
C SER A 96 -11.64 4.91 -6.03
N THR A 97 -10.83 4.53 -5.07
CA THR A 97 -11.27 3.76 -3.91
C THR A 97 -10.45 4.10 -2.68
N THR A 98 -10.94 3.65 -1.54
CA THR A 98 -10.18 3.72 -0.29
C THR A 98 -9.14 2.62 -0.26
N LEU A 99 -7.91 3.00 0.10
CA LEU A 99 -6.81 2.08 0.31
C LEU A 99 -6.48 2.01 1.79
N ASN A 100 -6.40 0.81 2.32
CA ASN A 100 -5.95 0.56 3.69
C ASN A 100 -4.66 -0.25 3.65
N LEU A 101 -3.67 0.21 4.41
CA LEU A 101 -2.39 -0.47 4.57
C LEU A 101 -2.07 -0.64 6.04
N ILE A 102 -1.39 -1.72 6.36
CA ILE A 102 -0.77 -1.88 7.68
C ILE A 102 0.73 -2.07 7.47
N VAL A 103 1.50 -1.18 8.08
CA VAL A 103 2.97 -1.22 8.03
C VAL A 103 3.48 -1.53 9.42
N ALA A 104 4.48 -2.37 9.54
CA ALA A 104 5.06 -2.77 10.80
C ALA A 104 6.58 -2.71 10.77
N ARG A 105 7.16 -2.34 11.91
CA ARG A 105 8.61 -2.36 12.12
C ARG A 105 8.93 -3.48 13.09
N ALA A 106 9.75 -4.43 12.66
CA ALA A 106 10.19 -5.52 13.51
C ALA A 106 11.06 -5.01 14.67
N VAL A 107 10.97 -5.70 15.76
CA VAL A 107 11.83 -5.45 16.93
C VAL A 107 13.28 -5.73 16.60
#